data_cd6e1f55c558179cbd08f8f2fc1afe59
#
_entry.id   cd6e1f55c558179cbd08f8f2fc1afe59
#
_cell.length_a   1.000
_cell.length_b   1.000
_cell.length_c   1.000
_cell.angle_alpha   90.00
_cell.angle_beta   90.00
_cell.angle_gamma   90.00
#
_symmetry.space_group_name_H-M   'P 1'
#
loop_
_entity.id
_entity.type
_entity.pdbx_description
1 polymer ?
#
loop_
_entity_poly.entity_id
_entity_poly.type
_entity_poly.pdbx_seq_one_letter_code
_entity_poly.pdbx_strand_id
1 'polypeptide(L)'
;MPHASEPLAFVRESEDQLADLALELLSVDTQNPPGETRELVDSLEDSFLEWGLEVERYAVDPAKPNLVATVPGESDRTLCFNGHVDTVPFDREAWTYAPLGERVEGSKNGDTEIRLYGRGATDMKGPLASMLLAARSFAETETTPPVTLSFAMVSDEETGGAGLKALLESGRFDADACVIGETTCERGNHSVAVADRGSIWLTLSATGEAAHGSRPMLGENAIDRLWTAIERIRDRLPARTFDLDPAIEPIVEESVDYYAPAMERDAARELFTRPTVNLGTIEGGEAVNSVPQAARAQLDVRLTAGVDTPRILADVRECIDDVEGVTIDDASWSVGTAEPIDAPLVEAVAAIAGDVTGEHIYRRSATGGGDAKKLRNAGIPTVEFALGTDTAHAVDEYTTLEALQANAEIYARLPGAFARTIDA
;
A
#
# COMPACT_ATOMS: atom_id res chain seq x y z
N MET A 1 -1.13 15.15 -33.31
CA MET A 1 -1.03 14.21 -32.19
C MET A 1 -0.74 12.79 -32.69
N PRO A 2 0.43 12.53 -33.26
CA PRO A 2 0.82 11.16 -33.66
C PRO A 2 1.65 10.43 -32.60
N HIS A 3 2.26 11.14 -31.63
CA HIS A 3 3.31 10.58 -30.77
C HIS A 3 2.86 9.66 -29.62
N ALA A 4 1.60 9.64 -29.21
CA ALA A 4 1.10 8.73 -28.17
C ALA A 4 0.65 7.35 -28.69
N SER A 5 0.68 7.14 -30.01
CA SER A 5 0.19 5.90 -30.62
C SER A 5 1.26 4.79 -30.69
N GLU A 6 2.55 5.14 -30.79
CA GLU A 6 3.63 4.18 -30.96
C GLU A 6 3.98 3.41 -29.68
N PRO A 7 4.20 4.07 -28.49
CA PRO A 7 4.37 3.35 -27.23
C PRO A 7 3.19 2.45 -26.89
N LEU A 8 1.95 2.91 -27.14
CA LEU A 8 0.75 2.11 -26.90
C LEU A 8 0.67 0.89 -27.83
N ALA A 9 1.04 1.03 -29.10
CA ALA A 9 1.09 -0.09 -30.04
C ALA A 9 2.16 -1.10 -29.61
N PHE A 10 3.34 -0.63 -29.23
CA PHE A 10 4.40 -1.48 -28.70
C PHE A 10 3.93 -2.29 -27.49
N VAL A 11 3.32 -1.63 -26.49
CA VAL A 11 2.79 -2.31 -25.29
C VAL A 11 1.78 -3.40 -25.69
N ARG A 12 0.84 -3.12 -26.59
CA ARG A 12 -0.19 -4.08 -27.03
C ARG A 12 0.36 -5.29 -27.79
N GLU A 13 1.50 -5.14 -28.44
CA GLU A 13 2.18 -6.20 -29.20
C GLU A 13 3.20 -6.98 -28.35
N SER A 14 3.43 -6.59 -27.09
CA SER A 14 4.49 -7.12 -26.21
C SER A 14 3.97 -8.02 -25.08
N GLU A 15 2.83 -8.68 -25.23
CA GLU A 15 2.19 -9.51 -24.19
C GLU A 15 3.12 -10.63 -23.68
N ASP A 16 3.77 -11.38 -24.58
CA ASP A 16 4.71 -12.44 -24.17
C ASP A 16 5.95 -11.87 -23.47
N GLN A 17 6.45 -10.71 -23.92
CA GLN A 17 7.58 -10.04 -23.26
C GLN A 17 7.20 -9.57 -21.84
N LEU A 18 5.96 -9.11 -21.65
CA LEU A 18 5.45 -8.73 -20.32
C LEU A 18 5.38 -9.92 -19.39
N ALA A 19 4.89 -11.07 -19.88
CA ALA A 19 4.87 -12.30 -19.09
C ALA A 19 6.27 -12.75 -18.68
N ASP A 20 7.22 -12.73 -19.63
CA ASP A 20 8.61 -13.10 -19.35
C ASP A 20 9.25 -12.16 -18.34
N LEU A 21 9.05 -10.85 -18.48
CA LEU A 21 9.54 -9.82 -17.54
C LEU A 21 8.96 -10.02 -16.15
N ALA A 22 7.65 -10.27 -16.03
CA ALA A 22 7.03 -10.53 -14.73
C ALA A 22 7.60 -11.79 -14.06
N LEU A 23 7.81 -12.88 -14.81
CA LEU A 23 8.40 -14.10 -14.31
C LEU A 23 9.88 -13.92 -13.92
N GLU A 24 10.64 -13.11 -14.65
CA GLU A 24 12.03 -12.75 -14.31
C GLU A 24 12.07 -12.04 -12.94
N LEU A 25 11.24 -11.01 -12.73
CA LEU A 25 11.15 -10.31 -11.45
C LEU A 25 10.74 -11.24 -10.30
N LEU A 26 9.76 -12.13 -10.54
CA LEU A 26 9.30 -13.10 -9.55
C LEU A 26 10.37 -14.14 -9.19
N SER A 27 11.27 -14.48 -10.13
CA SER A 27 12.29 -15.51 -9.94
C SER A 27 13.35 -15.15 -8.89
N VAL A 28 13.53 -13.86 -8.61
CA VAL A 28 14.48 -13.36 -7.61
C VAL A 28 13.80 -13.33 -6.24
N ASP A 29 14.39 -14.03 -5.27
CA ASP A 29 13.90 -14.06 -3.88
C ASP A 29 14.27 -12.77 -3.15
N THR A 30 13.26 -11.96 -2.85
CA THR A 30 13.40 -10.67 -2.15
C THR A 30 12.54 -10.59 -0.88
N GLN A 31 12.30 -11.73 -0.22
CA GLN A 31 11.54 -11.79 1.03
C GLN A 31 12.10 -10.84 2.09
N ASN A 32 11.24 -10.07 2.72
CA ASN A 32 11.60 -9.13 3.77
C ASN A 32 10.84 -9.46 5.08
N PRO A 33 11.50 -9.81 6.17
CA PRO A 33 12.97 -9.92 6.38
C PRO A 33 13.63 -11.10 5.63
N PRO A 34 14.93 -11.02 5.24
CA PRO A 34 15.88 -9.93 5.49
C PRO A 34 15.77 -8.76 4.50
N GLY A 35 15.11 -8.90 3.34
CA GLY A 35 14.92 -7.86 2.34
C GLY A 35 16.20 -7.60 1.49
N GLU A 36 16.92 -8.66 1.12
CA GLU A 36 18.05 -8.53 0.19
C GLU A 36 17.54 -8.35 -1.25
N THR A 37 17.52 -7.11 -1.72
CA THR A 37 16.96 -6.74 -3.03
C THR A 37 18.02 -6.43 -4.07
N ARG A 38 19.31 -6.50 -3.72
CA ARG A 38 20.43 -6.09 -4.58
C ARG A 38 20.42 -6.78 -5.93
N GLU A 39 20.24 -8.11 -5.97
CA GLU A 39 20.27 -8.88 -7.22
C GLU A 39 19.19 -8.40 -8.19
N LEU A 40 17.98 -8.18 -7.69
CA LEU A 40 16.88 -7.67 -8.49
C LEU A 40 17.14 -6.24 -8.99
N VAL A 41 17.66 -5.37 -8.11
CA VAL A 41 17.97 -3.99 -8.48
C VAL A 41 19.13 -3.92 -9.48
N ASP A 42 20.14 -4.81 -9.38
CA ASP A 42 21.23 -4.91 -10.36
C ASP A 42 20.65 -5.28 -11.75
N SER A 43 19.75 -6.27 -11.84
CA SER A 43 19.08 -6.64 -13.11
C SER A 43 18.21 -5.50 -13.68
N LEU A 44 17.50 -4.77 -12.81
CA LEU A 44 16.70 -3.60 -13.24
C LEU A 44 17.60 -2.47 -13.76
N GLU A 45 18.72 -2.20 -13.10
CA GLU A 45 19.69 -1.19 -13.52
C GLU A 45 20.26 -1.52 -14.89
N ASP A 46 20.67 -2.78 -15.12
CA ASP A 46 21.17 -3.25 -16.41
C ASP A 46 20.11 -3.08 -17.51
N SER A 47 18.85 -3.45 -17.24
CA SER A 47 17.73 -3.29 -18.17
C SER A 47 17.47 -1.83 -18.54
N PHE A 48 17.41 -0.94 -17.57
CA PHE A 48 17.22 0.49 -17.84
C PHE A 48 18.36 1.11 -18.64
N LEU A 49 19.62 0.73 -18.34
CA LEU A 49 20.79 1.18 -19.08
C LEU A 49 20.80 0.64 -20.52
N GLU A 50 20.38 -0.61 -20.74
CA GLU A 50 20.24 -1.21 -22.09
C GLU A 50 19.21 -0.45 -22.92
N TRP A 51 18.11 0.00 -22.30
CA TRP A 51 17.09 0.82 -22.96
C TRP A 51 17.50 2.30 -23.12
N GLY A 52 18.70 2.68 -22.64
CA GLY A 52 19.22 4.04 -22.78
C GLY A 52 18.63 5.06 -21.84
N LEU A 53 18.04 4.64 -20.74
CA LEU A 53 17.53 5.54 -19.69
C LEU A 53 18.67 6.09 -18.84
N GLU A 54 18.46 7.27 -18.28
CA GLU A 54 19.32 7.80 -17.22
C GLU A 54 18.99 7.11 -15.90
N VAL A 55 20.01 6.58 -15.20
CA VAL A 55 19.81 5.78 -13.99
C VAL A 55 20.61 6.36 -12.83
N GLU A 56 19.97 6.50 -11.67
CA GLU A 56 20.60 6.86 -10.42
C GLU A 56 20.30 5.84 -9.34
N ARG A 57 21.34 5.34 -8.69
CA ARG A 57 21.24 4.37 -7.58
C ARG A 57 21.51 5.05 -6.25
N TYR A 58 20.69 4.75 -5.26
CA TYR A 58 20.84 5.23 -3.90
C TYR A 58 20.62 4.11 -2.88
N ALA A 59 21.58 3.92 -1.97
CA ALA A 59 21.47 2.91 -0.92
C ALA A 59 22.02 3.44 0.40
N VAL A 60 21.20 3.39 1.45
CA VAL A 60 21.69 3.51 2.85
C VAL A 60 22.23 2.16 3.30
N ASP A 61 21.49 1.08 3.04
CA ASP A 61 21.96 -0.29 3.19
C ASP A 61 22.33 -0.85 1.81
N PRO A 62 23.60 -1.28 1.61
CA PRO A 62 24.01 -1.85 0.32
C PRO A 62 23.25 -3.12 -0.09
N ALA A 63 22.58 -3.81 0.83
CA ALA A 63 21.74 -4.97 0.52
C ALA A 63 20.34 -4.57 0.02
N LYS A 64 19.92 -3.32 0.29
CA LYS A 64 18.59 -2.78 0.00
C LYS A 64 18.69 -1.47 -0.81
N PRO A 65 19.25 -1.49 -2.02
CA PRO A 65 19.36 -0.28 -2.84
C PRO A 65 18.01 0.15 -3.40
N ASN A 66 17.87 1.46 -3.62
CA ASN A 66 16.83 2.05 -4.45
C ASN A 66 17.40 2.43 -5.82
N LEU A 67 16.56 2.47 -6.83
CA LEU A 67 16.92 2.81 -8.19
C LEU A 67 15.92 3.83 -8.74
N VAL A 68 16.41 4.88 -9.39
CA VAL A 68 15.57 5.84 -10.09
C VAL A 68 16.04 5.88 -11.55
N ALA A 69 15.14 5.55 -12.48
CA ALA A 69 15.39 5.63 -13.90
C ALA A 69 14.55 6.77 -14.51
N THR A 70 15.11 7.52 -15.46
CA THR A 70 14.48 8.70 -16.04
C THR A 70 14.40 8.60 -17.55
N VAL A 71 13.20 8.87 -18.10
CA VAL A 71 12.95 9.12 -19.53
C VAL A 71 12.70 10.62 -19.66
N PRO A 72 13.61 11.40 -20.27
CA PRO A 72 13.45 12.84 -20.46
C PRO A 72 12.21 13.16 -21.32
N GLY A 73 11.42 14.12 -20.86
CA GLY A 73 10.20 14.58 -21.54
C GLY A 73 10.36 15.90 -22.31
N GLU A 74 9.25 16.33 -22.94
CA GLU A 74 9.17 17.64 -23.62
C GLU A 74 9.10 18.81 -22.63
N SER A 75 8.72 18.56 -21.37
CA SER A 75 8.63 19.55 -20.30
C SER A 75 9.39 19.11 -19.05
N ASP A 76 9.69 20.09 -18.18
CA ASP A 76 10.35 19.86 -16.89
C ASP A 76 9.41 19.22 -15.83
N ARG A 77 8.13 19.03 -16.16
CA ARG A 77 7.19 18.35 -15.27
C ARG A 77 7.51 16.87 -15.20
N THR A 78 7.51 16.31 -14.00
CA THR A 78 7.86 14.90 -13.77
C THR A 78 6.67 14.12 -13.24
N LEU A 79 6.26 13.08 -13.98
CA LEU A 79 5.35 12.04 -13.50
C LEU A 79 6.19 10.84 -13.04
N CYS A 80 6.08 10.51 -11.76
CA CYS A 80 6.75 9.33 -11.22
C CYS A 80 5.84 8.10 -11.24
N PHE A 81 6.42 6.96 -11.59
CA PHE A 81 5.92 5.62 -11.32
C PHE A 81 6.79 5.00 -10.23
N ASN A 82 6.17 4.66 -9.10
CA ASN A 82 6.88 4.09 -7.96
C ASN A 82 6.43 2.66 -7.71
N GLY A 83 7.37 1.81 -7.33
CA GLY A 83 7.10 0.45 -6.89
C GLY A 83 8.17 -0.10 -5.97
N HIS A 84 7.77 -1.01 -5.07
CA HIS A 84 8.71 -1.71 -4.22
C HIS A 84 9.18 -3.02 -4.85
N VAL A 85 10.38 -3.42 -4.49
CA VAL A 85 11.05 -4.62 -5.04
C VAL A 85 11.16 -5.77 -4.04
N ASP A 86 10.91 -5.51 -2.75
CA ASP A 86 10.81 -6.54 -1.72
C ASP A 86 9.41 -7.18 -1.68
N THR A 87 9.28 -8.26 -0.94
CA THR A 87 8.02 -8.98 -0.76
C THR A 87 7.92 -9.53 0.65
N VAL A 88 6.70 -9.75 1.17
CA VAL A 88 6.53 -10.50 2.42
C VAL A 88 7.03 -11.94 2.28
N PRO A 89 7.41 -12.60 3.40
CA PRO A 89 7.84 -13.99 3.38
C PRO A 89 6.76 -14.96 2.92
N PHE A 90 7.18 -16.12 2.44
CA PHE A 90 6.29 -17.24 2.13
C PHE A 90 6.81 -18.55 2.74
N ASP A 91 5.88 -19.45 3.06
CA ASP A 91 6.19 -20.83 3.42
C ASP A 91 6.04 -21.71 2.17
N ARG A 92 7.16 -22.17 1.61
CA ARG A 92 7.19 -23.00 0.41
C ARG A 92 6.30 -24.25 0.50
N GLU A 93 6.19 -24.85 1.68
CA GLU A 93 5.42 -26.08 1.88
C GLU A 93 3.90 -25.83 1.81
N ALA A 94 3.47 -24.60 2.05
CA ALA A 94 2.06 -24.20 1.97
C ALA A 94 1.59 -23.92 0.54
N TRP A 95 2.53 -23.68 -0.42
CA TRP A 95 2.20 -23.30 -1.79
C TRP A 95 1.98 -24.49 -2.71
N THR A 96 0.92 -24.42 -3.52
CA THR A 96 0.62 -25.37 -4.60
C THR A 96 1.47 -25.10 -5.83
N TYR A 97 1.64 -23.81 -6.19
CA TYR A 97 2.43 -23.34 -7.32
C TYR A 97 3.83 -22.90 -6.88
N ALA A 98 4.72 -22.60 -7.84
CA ALA A 98 6.04 -22.09 -7.53
C ALA A 98 5.98 -20.66 -6.99
N PRO A 99 6.38 -20.37 -5.72
CA PRO A 99 6.31 -19.02 -5.16
C PRO A 99 7.32 -18.04 -5.76
N LEU A 100 8.27 -18.50 -6.56
CA LEU A 100 9.23 -17.71 -7.32
C LEU A 100 8.93 -17.69 -8.83
N GLY A 101 7.65 -17.76 -9.20
CA GLY A 101 7.18 -17.59 -10.56
C GLY A 101 6.76 -18.89 -11.25
N GLU A 102 5.49 -18.97 -11.62
CA GLU A 102 4.93 -20.05 -12.45
C GLU A 102 3.82 -19.51 -13.35
N ARG A 103 3.94 -19.76 -14.66
CA ARG A 103 2.89 -19.46 -15.64
C ARG A 103 1.94 -20.65 -15.75
N VAL A 104 0.66 -20.40 -15.54
CA VAL A 104 -0.40 -21.42 -15.64
C VAL A 104 -1.48 -20.96 -16.61
N GLU A 105 -1.82 -21.81 -17.56
CA GLU A 105 -2.96 -21.59 -18.47
C GLU A 105 -4.21 -22.26 -17.89
N GLY A 106 -5.26 -21.48 -17.74
CA GLY A 106 -6.57 -21.89 -17.25
C GLY A 106 -7.68 -21.47 -18.17
N SER A 107 -8.91 -21.59 -17.71
CA SER A 107 -10.09 -21.10 -18.45
C SER A 107 -11.00 -20.32 -17.50
N LYS A 108 -11.43 -19.14 -17.92
CA LYS A 108 -12.43 -18.32 -17.26
C LYS A 108 -13.56 -18.02 -18.24
N ASN A 109 -14.79 -18.42 -17.92
CA ASN A 109 -15.99 -18.22 -18.75
C ASN A 109 -15.88 -18.79 -20.17
N GLY A 110 -14.97 -19.76 -20.41
CA GLY A 110 -14.76 -20.39 -21.73
C GLY A 110 -13.61 -19.79 -22.54
N ASP A 111 -13.02 -18.69 -22.09
CA ASP A 111 -11.83 -18.07 -22.67
C ASP A 111 -10.57 -18.55 -21.94
N THR A 112 -9.42 -18.48 -22.61
CA THR A 112 -8.13 -18.79 -22.00
C THR A 112 -7.74 -17.68 -21.04
N GLU A 113 -7.41 -18.03 -19.80
CA GLU A 113 -6.85 -17.11 -18.78
C GLU A 113 -5.43 -17.55 -18.46
N ILE A 114 -4.47 -16.65 -18.61
CA ILE A 114 -3.07 -16.88 -18.23
C ILE A 114 -2.86 -16.25 -16.86
N ARG A 115 -2.46 -17.08 -15.89
CA ARG A 115 -2.13 -16.66 -14.52
C ARG A 115 -0.63 -16.79 -14.28
N LEU A 116 -0.08 -15.80 -13.65
CA LEU A 116 1.30 -15.78 -13.18
C LEU A 116 1.28 -15.87 -11.65
N TYR A 117 1.62 -17.05 -11.13
CA TYR A 117 1.71 -17.31 -9.70
C TYR A 117 3.10 -16.94 -9.19
N GLY A 118 3.18 -16.42 -7.98
CA GLY A 118 4.42 -16.10 -7.30
C GLY A 118 4.22 -15.07 -6.19
N ARG A 119 5.05 -15.08 -5.17
CA ARG A 119 5.08 -14.04 -4.16
C ARG A 119 5.54 -12.72 -4.80
N GLY A 120 4.71 -11.68 -4.71
CA GLY A 120 4.90 -10.43 -5.43
C GLY A 120 4.16 -10.37 -6.78
N ALA A 121 3.42 -11.42 -7.18
CA ALA A 121 2.72 -11.43 -8.46
C ALA A 121 1.68 -10.33 -8.58
N THR A 122 0.99 -10.02 -7.48
CA THR A 122 0.04 -8.92 -7.39
C THR A 122 0.58 -7.77 -6.53
N ASP A 123 1.50 -8.05 -5.58
CA ASP A 123 2.05 -7.09 -4.62
C ASP A 123 3.58 -7.21 -4.53
N MET A 124 4.36 -6.40 -5.35
CA MET A 124 3.88 -5.67 -6.52
C MET A 124 4.78 -5.87 -7.75
N LYS A 125 5.57 -6.97 -7.82
CA LYS A 125 6.47 -7.25 -8.96
C LYS A 125 5.74 -7.42 -10.30
N GLY A 126 4.48 -7.93 -10.28
CA GLY A 126 3.66 -8.00 -11.48
C GLY A 126 3.33 -6.60 -12.03
N PRO A 127 2.66 -5.73 -11.28
CA PRO A 127 2.47 -4.32 -11.67
C PRO A 127 3.78 -3.60 -12.02
N LEU A 128 4.88 -3.91 -11.32
CA LEU A 128 6.20 -3.39 -11.64
C LEU A 128 6.64 -3.78 -13.05
N ALA A 129 6.44 -5.03 -13.47
CA ALA A 129 6.70 -5.45 -14.86
C ALA A 129 5.93 -4.61 -15.87
N SER A 130 4.68 -4.25 -15.56
CA SER A 130 3.86 -3.38 -16.42
C SER A 130 4.42 -1.96 -16.52
N MET A 131 4.95 -1.40 -15.42
CA MET A 131 5.65 -0.11 -15.44
C MET A 131 6.93 -0.17 -16.26
N LEU A 132 7.70 -1.25 -16.13
CA LEU A 132 8.92 -1.46 -16.92
C LEU A 132 8.63 -1.57 -18.42
N LEU A 133 7.57 -2.28 -18.81
CA LEU A 133 7.15 -2.36 -20.20
C LEU A 133 6.71 -0.98 -20.72
N ALA A 134 6.00 -0.20 -19.92
CA ALA A 134 5.64 1.17 -20.28
C ALA A 134 6.89 2.06 -20.45
N ALA A 135 7.89 1.98 -19.56
CA ALA A 135 9.17 2.69 -19.70
C ALA A 135 9.88 2.30 -20.99
N ARG A 136 10.02 0.99 -21.24
CA ARG A 136 10.64 0.43 -22.44
C ARG A 136 9.95 0.87 -23.71
N SER A 137 8.63 1.02 -23.70
CA SER A 137 7.86 1.42 -24.89
C SER A 137 8.25 2.81 -25.42
N PHE A 138 8.55 3.75 -24.54
CA PHE A 138 9.04 5.08 -24.93
C PHE A 138 10.46 5.02 -25.50
N ALA A 139 11.32 4.21 -24.91
CA ALA A 139 12.70 4.03 -25.35
C ALA A 139 12.78 3.35 -26.73
N GLU A 140 12.12 2.20 -26.90
CA GLU A 140 12.15 1.40 -28.14
C GLU A 140 11.47 2.10 -29.33
N THR A 141 10.48 2.94 -29.06
CA THR A 141 9.81 3.72 -30.12
C THR A 141 10.45 5.08 -30.36
N GLU A 142 11.53 5.41 -29.64
CA GLU A 142 12.19 6.72 -29.69
C GLU A 142 11.18 7.89 -29.49
N THR A 143 10.11 7.64 -28.70
CA THR A 143 9.04 8.62 -28.48
C THR A 143 9.35 9.44 -27.24
N THR A 144 9.51 10.76 -27.39
CA THR A 144 9.65 11.68 -26.25
C THR A 144 8.29 11.85 -25.57
N PRO A 145 8.13 11.51 -24.28
CA PRO A 145 6.88 11.76 -23.57
C PRO A 145 6.65 13.26 -23.33
N PRO A 146 5.40 13.73 -23.21
CA PRO A 146 5.10 15.15 -23.02
C PRO A 146 5.55 15.70 -21.64
N VAL A 147 5.80 14.83 -20.68
CA VAL A 147 6.37 15.12 -19.36
C VAL A 147 7.53 14.16 -19.11
N THR A 148 8.48 14.56 -18.30
CA THR A 148 9.55 13.67 -17.84
C THR A 148 8.95 12.50 -17.05
N LEU A 149 9.39 11.27 -17.32
CA LEU A 149 8.98 10.09 -16.57
C LEU A 149 10.10 9.67 -15.64
N SER A 150 9.76 9.43 -14.39
CA SER A 150 10.66 8.86 -13.39
C SER A 150 10.12 7.52 -12.93
N PHE A 151 10.96 6.50 -12.87
CA PHE A 151 10.64 5.16 -12.38
C PHE A 151 11.46 4.92 -11.13
N ALA A 152 10.81 5.00 -9.96
CA ALA A 152 11.45 4.86 -8.66
C ALA A 152 11.17 3.46 -8.08
N MET A 153 12.18 2.60 -8.13
CA MET A 153 12.17 1.26 -7.55
C MET A 153 12.74 1.33 -6.15
N VAL A 154 11.94 1.04 -5.15
CA VAL A 154 12.32 1.21 -3.73
C VAL A 154 12.34 -0.13 -3.00
N SER A 155 13.21 -0.22 -2.01
CA SER A 155 13.33 -1.39 -1.14
C SER A 155 12.66 -1.13 0.20
N ASP A 156 12.32 -2.22 0.92
CA ASP A 156 11.92 -2.20 2.34
C ASP A 156 10.53 -1.61 2.61
N GLU A 157 9.61 -1.66 1.62
CA GLU A 157 8.23 -1.21 1.80
C GLU A 157 7.51 -2.09 2.81
N GLU A 158 7.61 -3.40 2.68
CA GLU A 158 6.90 -4.44 3.44
C GLU A 158 7.21 -4.44 4.96
N THR A 159 8.28 -3.75 5.36
CA THR A 159 8.68 -3.65 6.77
C THR A 159 8.73 -2.20 7.30
N GLY A 160 8.21 -1.24 6.54
CA GLY A 160 8.05 0.15 7.00
C GLY A 160 8.52 1.24 6.06
N GLY A 161 8.95 0.90 4.83
CA GLY A 161 9.27 1.85 3.76
C GLY A 161 10.51 2.70 4.06
N ALA A 162 11.55 2.10 4.63
CA ALA A 162 12.79 2.80 4.92
C ALA A 162 13.51 3.23 3.63
N GLY A 163 13.35 2.47 2.53
CA GLY A 163 13.94 2.77 1.24
C GLY A 163 13.43 4.08 0.65
N LEU A 164 12.10 4.23 0.49
CA LEU A 164 11.51 5.47 -0.02
C LEU A 164 11.81 6.65 0.91
N LYS A 165 11.70 6.45 2.23
CA LYS A 165 12.02 7.50 3.19
C LYS A 165 13.45 8.02 3.00
N ALA A 166 14.42 7.13 2.88
CA ALA A 166 15.82 7.49 2.67
C ALA A 166 16.01 8.21 1.33
N LEU A 167 15.31 7.80 0.28
CA LEU A 167 15.34 8.44 -1.03
C LEU A 167 14.80 9.88 -0.95
N LEU A 168 13.67 10.11 -0.30
CA LEU A 168 13.10 11.45 -0.06
C LEU A 168 14.04 12.34 0.76
N GLU A 169 14.59 11.83 1.86
CA GLU A 169 15.54 12.56 2.73
C GLU A 169 16.86 12.89 2.03
N SER A 170 17.25 12.13 1.01
CA SER A 170 18.47 12.39 0.23
C SER A 170 18.38 13.63 -0.66
N GLY A 171 17.18 14.13 -0.96
CA GLY A 171 16.93 15.19 -1.93
C GLY A 171 17.22 14.79 -3.39
N ARG A 172 17.33 13.49 -3.68
CA ARG A 172 17.59 12.94 -5.03
C ARG A 172 16.31 12.53 -5.77
N PHE A 173 15.20 12.61 -5.09
CA PHE A 173 13.89 12.29 -5.66
C PHE A 173 13.05 13.56 -5.72
N ASP A 174 12.58 13.89 -6.91
CA ASP A 174 11.66 14.99 -7.18
C ASP A 174 10.62 14.55 -8.21
N ALA A 175 9.35 14.86 -7.94
CA ALA A 175 8.25 14.58 -8.85
C ALA A 175 7.09 15.56 -8.61
N ASP A 176 6.42 15.96 -9.69
CA ASP A 176 5.20 16.78 -9.61
C ASP A 176 3.96 15.93 -9.27
N ALA A 177 4.01 14.63 -9.55
CA ALA A 177 2.99 13.66 -9.19
C ALA A 177 3.55 12.23 -9.21
N CYS A 178 2.93 11.31 -8.47
CA CYS A 178 3.36 9.92 -8.40
C CYS A 178 2.18 8.94 -8.49
N VAL A 179 2.37 7.87 -9.27
CA VAL A 179 1.51 6.69 -9.27
C VAL A 179 2.30 5.52 -8.71
N ILE A 180 1.83 4.97 -7.60
CA ILE A 180 2.38 3.74 -7.04
C ILE A 180 1.63 2.55 -7.63
N GLY A 181 2.35 1.54 -8.10
CA GLY A 181 1.76 0.36 -8.74
C GLY A 181 1.20 -0.67 -7.77
N GLU A 182 0.73 -0.25 -6.63
CA GLU A 182 0.03 -1.12 -5.70
C GLU A 182 -1.29 -1.62 -6.28
N THR A 183 -1.54 -2.92 -6.17
CA THR A 183 -2.80 -3.50 -6.63
C THR A 183 -3.96 -3.05 -5.77
N THR A 184 -4.95 -2.46 -6.42
CA THR A 184 -6.12 -1.85 -5.77
C THR A 184 -7.40 -2.59 -6.12
N CYS A 185 -7.37 -3.93 -6.08
CA CYS A 185 -8.49 -4.81 -6.35
C CYS A 185 -9.09 -5.39 -5.06
N GLU A 186 -10.42 -5.41 -4.96
CA GLU A 186 -11.15 -6.09 -3.87
C GLU A 186 -12.44 -6.69 -4.43
N ARG A 187 -12.57 -8.02 -4.33
CA ARG A 187 -13.76 -8.75 -4.80
C ARG A 187 -14.16 -8.43 -6.24
N GLY A 188 -13.17 -8.19 -7.11
CA GLY A 188 -13.39 -7.85 -8.51
C GLY A 188 -13.71 -6.38 -8.77
N ASN A 189 -13.82 -5.54 -7.76
CA ASN A 189 -13.87 -4.09 -7.94
C ASN A 189 -12.46 -3.53 -8.09
N HIS A 190 -12.28 -2.58 -9.01
CA HIS A 190 -11.02 -1.86 -9.20
C HIS A 190 -11.14 -0.41 -8.71
N SER A 191 -10.03 0.15 -8.24
CA SER A 191 -10.04 1.49 -7.66
C SER A 191 -8.74 2.25 -7.88
N VAL A 192 -8.80 3.56 -7.70
CA VAL A 192 -7.65 4.42 -7.40
C VAL A 192 -7.67 4.70 -5.90
N ALA A 193 -6.61 4.35 -5.17
CA ALA A 193 -6.49 4.70 -3.76
C ALA A 193 -5.98 6.14 -3.64
N VAL A 194 -6.92 7.03 -3.36
CA VAL A 194 -6.68 8.49 -3.27
C VAL A 194 -6.42 8.96 -1.85
N ALA A 195 -6.68 8.11 -0.87
CA ALA A 195 -6.50 8.40 0.55
C ALA A 195 -6.01 7.17 1.31
N ASP A 196 -5.53 7.39 2.51
CA ASP A 196 -5.17 6.36 3.47
C ASP A 196 -5.66 6.73 4.88
N ARG A 197 -5.72 5.73 5.76
CA ARG A 197 -6.13 5.95 7.14
C ARG A 197 -4.96 6.31 8.04
N GLY A 198 -5.19 7.22 8.98
CA GLY A 198 -4.31 7.45 10.13
C GLY A 198 -4.30 6.25 11.06
N SER A 199 -3.25 6.15 11.87
CA SER A 199 -3.09 5.08 12.85
C SER A 199 -2.63 5.63 14.19
N ILE A 200 -3.03 4.95 15.27
CA ILE A 200 -2.43 5.09 16.61
C ILE A 200 -2.12 3.67 17.08
N TRP A 201 -0.86 3.37 17.30
CA TRP A 201 -0.41 2.14 17.92
C TRP A 201 -0.05 2.42 19.37
N LEU A 202 -0.71 1.70 20.28
CA LEU A 202 -0.60 1.92 21.71
C LEU A 202 -0.05 0.67 22.39
N THR A 203 0.86 0.87 23.32
CA THR A 203 1.22 -0.13 24.30
C THR A 203 0.71 0.31 25.67
N LEU A 204 -0.21 -0.48 26.23
CA LEU A 204 -0.72 -0.31 27.59
C LEU A 204 -0.02 -1.28 28.53
N SER A 205 0.35 -0.81 29.71
CA SER A 205 0.81 -1.64 30.84
C SER A 205 -0.06 -1.44 32.03
N ALA A 206 -0.24 -2.51 32.79
CA ALA A 206 -0.91 -2.45 34.11
C ALA A 206 -0.05 -3.07 35.18
N THR A 207 -0.06 -2.46 36.35
CA THR A 207 0.57 -2.94 37.57
C THR A 207 -0.48 -3.30 38.60
N GLY A 208 -0.19 -4.32 39.39
CA GLY A 208 -1.05 -4.80 40.47
C GLY A 208 -0.23 -5.23 41.67
N GLU A 209 -0.89 -5.89 42.62
CA GLU A 209 -0.28 -6.45 43.83
C GLU A 209 -0.49 -7.96 43.85
N ALA A 210 0.61 -8.72 43.93
CA ALA A 210 0.56 -10.18 43.93
C ALA A 210 -0.04 -10.73 45.24
N ALA A 211 -0.87 -11.75 45.12
CA ALA A 211 -1.41 -12.50 46.23
C ALA A 211 -1.64 -13.96 45.80
N HIS A 212 -1.86 -14.84 46.78
CA HIS A 212 -2.24 -16.22 46.45
C HIS A 212 -3.64 -16.26 45.84
N GLY A 213 -3.80 -16.95 44.71
CA GLY A 213 -5.04 -16.97 43.92
C GLY A 213 -6.30 -17.45 44.66
N SER A 214 -6.15 -18.22 45.80
CA SER A 214 -7.27 -18.58 46.63
C SER A 214 -7.76 -17.42 47.57
N ARG A 215 -7.04 -16.31 47.61
CA ARG A 215 -7.35 -15.12 48.41
C ARG A 215 -7.13 -13.86 47.58
N PRO A 216 -7.80 -13.70 46.42
CA PRO A 216 -7.56 -12.60 45.50
C PRO A 216 -7.84 -11.23 46.13
N MET A 217 -8.68 -11.12 47.15
CA MET A 217 -8.97 -9.88 47.84
C MET A 217 -7.78 -9.29 48.65
N LEU A 218 -6.66 -10.01 48.75
CA LEU A 218 -5.42 -9.53 49.37
C LEU A 218 -4.41 -8.98 48.35
N GLY A 219 -4.76 -8.97 47.08
CA GLY A 219 -3.94 -8.43 45.99
C GLY A 219 -4.75 -7.55 45.05
N GLU A 220 -4.08 -7.01 44.06
CA GLU A 220 -4.69 -6.22 43.00
C GLU A 220 -4.29 -6.83 41.64
N ASN A 221 -5.30 -7.25 40.87
CA ASN A 221 -5.07 -7.98 39.64
C ASN A 221 -4.76 -7.05 38.48
N ALA A 222 -3.53 -7.07 37.97
CA ALA A 222 -3.11 -6.25 36.84
C ALA A 222 -3.86 -6.58 35.56
N ILE A 223 -4.24 -7.85 35.31
CA ILE A 223 -5.04 -8.24 34.14
C ILE A 223 -6.42 -7.60 34.18
N ASP A 224 -7.09 -7.60 35.35
CA ASP A 224 -8.42 -7.01 35.50
C ASP A 224 -8.39 -5.50 35.26
N ARG A 225 -7.34 -4.81 35.76
CA ARG A 225 -7.10 -3.37 35.51
C ARG A 225 -6.89 -3.10 34.04
N LEU A 226 -6.00 -3.87 33.37
CA LEU A 226 -5.72 -3.73 31.96
C LEU A 226 -6.98 -3.97 31.12
N TRP A 227 -7.73 -5.02 31.45
CA TRP A 227 -8.97 -5.34 30.75
C TRP A 227 -10.00 -4.22 30.89
N THR A 228 -10.15 -3.65 32.07
CA THR A 228 -11.03 -2.49 32.30
C THR A 228 -10.65 -1.30 31.40
N ALA A 229 -9.36 -1.01 31.26
CA ALA A 229 -8.89 0.05 30.37
C ALA A 229 -9.20 -0.25 28.90
N ILE A 230 -8.94 -1.49 28.45
CA ILE A 230 -9.22 -1.94 27.08
C ILE A 230 -10.71 -1.85 26.78
N GLU A 231 -11.59 -2.36 27.67
CA GLU A 231 -13.06 -2.27 27.49
C GLU A 231 -13.50 -0.82 27.35
N ARG A 232 -13.01 0.09 28.19
CA ARG A 232 -13.36 1.52 28.11
C ARG A 232 -12.96 2.14 26.77
N ILE A 233 -11.76 1.82 26.26
CA ILE A 233 -11.30 2.30 24.95
C ILE A 233 -12.22 1.74 23.85
N ARG A 234 -12.50 0.43 23.86
CA ARG A 234 -13.32 -0.26 22.85
C ARG A 234 -14.79 0.18 22.88
N ASP A 235 -15.31 0.60 24.02
CA ASP A 235 -16.69 1.07 24.13
C ASP A 235 -16.83 2.56 23.75
N ARG A 236 -15.87 3.40 24.18
CA ARG A 236 -15.99 4.86 24.03
C ARG A 236 -15.51 5.37 22.67
N LEU A 237 -14.40 4.81 22.15
CA LEU A 237 -13.83 5.30 20.91
C LEU A 237 -14.73 5.01 19.69
N PRO A 238 -15.17 3.77 19.43
CA PRO A 238 -16.02 3.48 18.28
C PRO A 238 -17.43 4.09 18.37
N ALA A 239 -17.86 4.52 19.57
CA ALA A 239 -19.11 5.26 19.73
C ALA A 239 -19.07 6.69 19.18
N ARG A 240 -17.85 7.21 18.89
CA ARG A 240 -17.67 8.53 18.27
C ARG A 240 -17.88 8.44 16.77
N THR A 241 -18.62 9.37 16.23
CA THR A 241 -18.70 9.60 14.78
C THR A 241 -17.77 10.75 14.43
N PHE A 242 -17.03 10.63 13.34
CA PHE A 242 -16.19 11.71 12.84
C PHE A 242 -17.04 12.84 12.26
N ASP A 243 -16.63 14.07 12.52
CA ASP A 243 -17.05 15.25 11.76
C ASP A 243 -16.08 15.35 10.57
N LEU A 244 -16.48 14.79 9.43
CA LEU A 244 -15.61 14.68 8.27
C LEU A 244 -15.59 16.02 7.52
N ASP A 245 -14.42 16.35 6.99
CA ASP A 245 -14.28 17.45 6.04
C ASP A 245 -15.16 17.15 4.80
N PRO A 246 -15.94 18.12 4.29
CA PRO A 246 -16.73 17.96 3.07
C PRO A 246 -15.92 17.47 1.85
N ALA A 247 -14.62 17.73 1.80
CA ALA A 247 -13.73 17.20 0.76
C ALA A 247 -13.46 15.70 0.90
N ILE A 248 -13.60 15.14 2.09
CA ILE A 248 -13.37 13.70 2.38
C ILE A 248 -14.66 12.89 2.22
N GLU A 249 -15.84 13.49 2.42
CA GLU A 249 -17.11 12.78 2.32
C GLU A 249 -17.29 12.01 1.00
N PRO A 250 -17.01 12.56 -0.20
CA PRO A 250 -17.11 11.82 -1.44
C PRO A 250 -16.19 10.59 -1.51
N ILE A 251 -14.97 10.70 -0.96
CA ILE A 251 -14.03 9.58 -0.89
C ILE A 251 -14.58 8.49 0.03
N VAL A 252 -15.21 8.86 1.13
CA VAL A 252 -15.85 7.90 2.05
C VAL A 252 -17.01 7.17 1.38
N GLU A 253 -17.89 7.86 0.63
CA GLU A 253 -18.99 7.21 -0.09
C GLU A 253 -18.49 6.23 -1.15
N GLU A 254 -17.52 6.61 -1.97
CA GLU A 254 -16.86 5.72 -2.93
C GLU A 254 -16.19 4.51 -2.21
N SER A 255 -15.57 4.74 -1.05
CA SER A 255 -14.96 3.67 -0.25
C SER A 255 -16.02 2.71 0.29
N VAL A 256 -17.16 3.22 0.75
CA VAL A 256 -18.28 2.39 1.23
C VAL A 256 -18.82 1.51 0.11
N ASP A 257 -18.99 2.05 -1.09
CA ASP A 257 -19.47 1.28 -2.24
C ASP A 257 -18.46 0.21 -2.68
N TYR A 258 -17.16 0.56 -2.66
CA TYR A 258 -16.06 -0.35 -2.99
C TYR A 258 -15.96 -1.54 -2.04
N TYR A 259 -16.02 -1.31 -0.72
CA TYR A 259 -15.85 -2.35 0.30
C TYR A 259 -17.14 -3.10 0.66
N ALA A 260 -18.32 -2.58 0.29
CA ALA A 260 -19.60 -3.22 0.61
C ALA A 260 -19.70 -4.70 0.20
N PRO A 261 -19.16 -5.17 -0.94
CA PRO A 261 -19.18 -6.58 -1.29
C PRO A 261 -18.37 -7.49 -0.35
N ALA A 262 -17.37 -6.93 0.34
CA ALA A 262 -16.49 -7.69 1.25
C ALA A 262 -17.00 -7.72 2.70
N MET A 263 -17.66 -6.64 3.18
CA MET A 263 -17.97 -6.50 4.61
C MET A 263 -19.40 -5.97 4.94
N GLU A 264 -20.29 -5.89 3.97
CA GLU A 264 -21.59 -5.24 4.04
C GLU A 264 -21.50 -3.70 4.15
N ARG A 265 -22.52 -3.00 3.61
CA ARG A 265 -22.49 -1.54 3.46
C ARG A 265 -22.42 -0.79 4.79
N ASP A 266 -23.11 -1.27 5.83
CA ASP A 266 -23.12 -0.60 7.13
C ASP A 266 -21.77 -0.72 7.83
N ALA A 267 -21.13 -1.90 7.76
CA ALA A 267 -19.78 -2.11 8.29
C ALA A 267 -18.73 -1.29 7.51
N ALA A 268 -18.85 -1.23 6.18
CA ALA A 268 -17.99 -0.37 5.36
C ALA A 268 -18.15 1.11 5.73
N ARG A 269 -19.37 1.58 5.99
CA ARG A 269 -19.64 2.95 6.44
C ARG A 269 -19.04 3.21 7.83
N GLU A 270 -19.23 2.30 8.77
CA GLU A 270 -18.63 2.42 10.11
C GLU A 270 -17.10 2.47 10.06
N LEU A 271 -16.49 1.69 9.16
CA LEU A 271 -15.04 1.68 8.94
C LEU A 271 -14.46 3.08 8.69
N PHE A 272 -15.19 3.94 7.95
CA PHE A 272 -14.71 5.28 7.57
C PHE A 272 -15.33 6.42 8.36
N THR A 273 -16.42 6.19 9.10
CA THR A 273 -17.07 7.25 9.87
C THR A 273 -16.78 7.22 11.35
N ARG A 274 -16.06 6.20 11.84
CA ARG A 274 -15.72 5.99 13.25
C ARG A 274 -14.29 5.47 13.41
N PRO A 275 -13.66 5.67 14.60
CA PRO A 275 -12.43 4.97 14.94
C PRO A 275 -12.65 3.46 14.97
N THR A 276 -11.74 2.70 14.36
CA THR A 276 -11.70 1.25 14.58
C THR A 276 -10.63 0.92 15.62
N VAL A 277 -10.88 -0.05 16.48
CA VAL A 277 -9.98 -0.45 17.58
C VAL A 277 -9.78 -1.96 17.51
N ASN A 278 -8.54 -2.37 17.27
CA ASN A 278 -8.12 -3.77 17.33
C ASN A 278 -7.21 -3.99 18.55
N LEU A 279 -7.50 -5.01 19.34
CA LEU A 279 -6.59 -5.53 20.36
C LEU A 279 -5.69 -6.57 19.70
N GLY A 280 -4.46 -6.18 19.38
CA GLY A 280 -3.52 -7.02 18.65
C GLY A 280 -2.84 -8.08 19.51
N THR A 281 -2.38 -7.66 20.71
CA THR A 281 -1.73 -8.56 21.68
C THR A 281 -2.19 -8.27 23.09
N ILE A 282 -2.20 -9.31 23.93
CA ILE A 282 -2.43 -9.21 25.38
C ILE A 282 -1.64 -10.30 26.11
N GLU A 283 -0.93 -9.93 27.15
CA GLU A 283 -0.15 -10.84 27.98
C GLU A 283 -0.21 -10.43 29.46
N GLY A 284 -0.08 -11.37 30.38
CA GLY A 284 -0.05 -11.08 31.82
C GLY A 284 -0.17 -12.33 32.70
N GLY A 285 0.32 -12.18 33.95
CA GLY A 285 0.35 -13.24 34.92
C GLY A 285 1.45 -14.28 34.68
N GLU A 286 1.79 -15.03 35.74
CA GLU A 286 2.85 -16.06 35.71
C GLU A 286 2.29 -17.45 36.04
N ALA A 287 1.23 -17.54 36.85
CA ALA A 287 0.64 -18.81 37.29
C ALA A 287 -0.84 -18.66 37.59
N VAL A 288 -1.63 -19.72 37.31
CA VAL A 288 -3.10 -19.74 37.55
C VAL A 288 -3.49 -19.53 39.02
N ASN A 289 -2.63 -19.86 39.95
CA ASN A 289 -2.86 -19.73 41.40
C ASN A 289 -2.23 -18.48 42.05
N SER A 290 -1.87 -17.50 41.28
CA SER A 290 -1.33 -16.20 41.71
C SER A 290 -2.16 -15.04 41.15
N VAL A 291 -2.35 -14.00 41.91
CA VAL A 291 -2.90 -12.72 41.42
C VAL A 291 -1.82 -12.04 40.58
N PRO A 292 -2.06 -11.72 39.29
CA PRO A 292 -1.09 -11.09 38.43
C PRO A 292 -0.66 -9.69 38.90
N GLN A 293 0.65 -9.45 38.97
CA GLN A 293 1.20 -8.14 39.33
C GLN A 293 1.56 -7.28 38.10
N ALA A 294 1.55 -7.85 36.91
CA ALA A 294 1.83 -7.14 35.68
C ALA A 294 1.01 -7.72 34.51
N ALA A 295 0.59 -6.84 33.62
CA ALA A 295 -0.04 -7.19 32.35
C ALA A 295 0.28 -6.12 31.30
N ARG A 296 0.27 -6.51 30.01
CA ARG A 296 0.57 -5.64 28.87
C ARG A 296 -0.35 -5.94 27.70
N ALA A 297 -0.70 -4.92 26.92
CA ALA A 297 -1.49 -5.08 25.70
C ALA A 297 -1.04 -4.10 24.62
N GLN A 298 -1.24 -4.46 23.36
CA GLN A 298 -1.03 -3.57 22.22
C GLN A 298 -2.32 -3.41 21.43
N LEU A 299 -2.67 -2.17 21.14
CA LEU A 299 -3.86 -1.81 20.37
C LEU A 299 -3.47 -1.07 19.09
N ASP A 300 -4.22 -1.34 18.03
CA ASP A 300 -4.20 -0.62 16.77
C ASP A 300 -5.52 0.15 16.59
N VAL A 301 -5.44 1.47 16.52
CA VAL A 301 -6.57 2.37 16.26
C VAL A 301 -6.41 2.99 14.89
N ARG A 302 -7.44 2.90 14.03
CA ARG A 302 -7.41 3.49 12.69
C ARG A 302 -8.43 4.60 12.55
N LEU A 303 -8.02 5.65 11.82
CA LEU A 303 -8.75 6.91 11.68
C LEU A 303 -8.82 7.31 10.22
N THR A 304 -9.94 7.84 9.77
CA THR A 304 -10.10 8.36 8.42
C THR A 304 -9.23 9.59 8.18
N ALA A 305 -8.83 9.85 6.94
CA ALA A 305 -8.12 11.06 6.55
C ALA A 305 -8.87 12.32 7.02
N GLY A 306 -8.11 13.35 7.40
CA GLY A 306 -8.67 14.61 7.92
C GLY A 306 -9.08 14.57 9.41
N VAL A 307 -9.06 13.39 10.05
CA VAL A 307 -9.35 13.30 11.50
C VAL A 307 -8.12 13.74 12.31
N ASP A 308 -8.34 14.58 13.32
CA ASP A 308 -7.29 15.05 14.26
C ASP A 308 -6.80 13.89 15.13
N THR A 309 -5.76 13.19 14.65
CA THR A 309 -5.16 12.03 15.36
C THR A 309 -4.66 12.37 16.75
N PRO A 310 -3.95 13.51 17.01
CA PRO A 310 -3.58 13.93 18.36
C PRO A 310 -4.78 14.09 19.29
N ARG A 311 -5.91 14.59 18.79
CA ARG A 311 -7.14 14.71 19.59
C ARG A 311 -7.69 13.35 20.00
N ILE A 312 -7.74 12.40 19.08
CA ILE A 312 -8.18 11.01 19.38
C ILE A 312 -7.24 10.35 20.39
N LEU A 313 -5.91 10.58 20.29
CA LEU A 313 -4.96 10.09 21.29
C LEU A 313 -5.21 10.70 22.68
N ALA A 314 -5.59 11.97 22.78
CA ALA A 314 -6.00 12.59 24.03
C ALA A 314 -7.27 11.93 24.59
N ASP A 315 -8.24 11.63 23.73
CA ASP A 315 -9.46 10.92 24.14
C ASP A 315 -9.18 9.50 24.66
N VAL A 316 -8.20 8.80 24.08
CA VAL A 316 -7.73 7.50 24.61
C VAL A 316 -7.17 7.66 26.03
N ARG A 317 -6.35 8.70 26.26
CA ARG A 317 -5.82 8.99 27.60
C ARG A 317 -6.94 9.23 28.61
N GLU A 318 -7.95 10.03 28.23
CA GLU A 318 -9.13 10.27 29.09
C GLU A 318 -9.92 8.97 29.40
N CYS A 319 -9.91 7.97 28.53
CA CYS A 319 -10.58 6.69 28.79
C CYS A 319 -9.95 5.91 29.94
N ILE A 320 -8.67 6.12 30.21
CA ILE A 320 -7.90 5.32 31.17
C ILE A 320 -7.40 6.11 32.37
N ASP A 321 -7.56 7.43 32.40
CA ASP A 321 -7.03 8.33 33.45
C ASP A 321 -7.40 7.93 34.88
N ASP A 322 -8.60 7.36 35.09
CA ASP A 322 -9.11 6.91 36.38
C ASP A 322 -8.97 5.39 36.61
N VAL A 323 -8.26 4.68 35.74
CA VAL A 323 -7.94 3.25 35.91
C VAL A 323 -6.59 3.15 36.65
N GLU A 324 -6.67 2.87 37.95
CA GLU A 324 -5.49 2.81 38.79
C GLU A 324 -4.48 1.77 38.30
N GLY A 325 -3.20 2.14 38.27
CA GLY A 325 -2.11 1.25 37.87
C GLY A 325 -2.00 0.96 36.40
N VAL A 326 -2.78 1.63 35.53
CA VAL A 326 -2.66 1.52 34.05
C VAL A 326 -1.92 2.73 33.50
N THR A 327 -1.01 2.47 32.56
CA THR A 327 -0.22 3.50 31.85
C THR A 327 -0.17 3.22 30.37
N ILE A 328 0.03 4.28 29.56
CA ILE A 328 0.45 4.16 28.17
C ILE A 328 1.98 4.23 28.17
N ASP A 329 2.64 3.10 27.89
CA ASP A 329 4.10 3.03 27.88
C ASP A 329 4.67 3.59 26.57
N ASP A 330 3.96 3.35 25.46
CA ASP A 330 4.34 3.84 24.15
C ASP A 330 3.11 4.17 23.31
N ALA A 331 3.23 5.20 22.50
CA ALA A 331 2.21 5.63 21.57
C ALA A 331 2.86 6.23 20.31
N SER A 332 2.85 5.47 19.21
CA SER A 332 3.19 5.98 17.90
C SER A 332 1.93 6.26 17.08
N TRP A 333 1.97 7.28 16.24
CA TRP A 333 0.81 7.64 15.42
C TRP A 333 1.17 8.30 14.11
N SER A 334 0.27 8.21 13.14
CA SER A 334 0.32 8.91 11.87
C SER A 334 -1.05 9.51 11.54
N VAL A 335 -1.08 10.63 10.81
CA VAL A 335 -2.32 11.17 10.26
C VAL A 335 -2.69 10.43 8.98
N GLY A 336 -3.98 10.33 8.67
CA GLY A 336 -4.44 9.91 7.35
C GLY A 336 -4.23 11.03 6.35
N THR A 337 -3.88 10.67 5.11
CA THR A 337 -3.67 11.61 4.02
C THR A 337 -4.69 11.40 2.91
N ALA A 338 -4.96 12.41 2.09
CA ALA A 338 -5.86 12.30 0.96
C ALA A 338 -5.50 13.29 -0.15
N GLU A 339 -5.63 12.85 -1.39
CA GLU A 339 -5.74 13.73 -2.56
C GLU A 339 -7.20 14.15 -2.75
N PRO A 340 -7.47 15.35 -3.27
CA PRO A 340 -8.82 15.70 -3.70
C PRO A 340 -9.36 14.67 -4.71
N ILE A 341 -10.61 14.27 -4.55
CA ILE A 341 -11.22 13.23 -5.40
C ILE A 341 -11.26 13.62 -6.89
N ASP A 342 -11.23 14.90 -7.16
CA ASP A 342 -11.22 15.54 -8.49
C ASP A 342 -9.85 16.10 -8.88
N ALA A 343 -8.78 15.72 -8.16
CA ALA A 343 -7.43 16.12 -8.50
C ALA A 343 -7.04 15.64 -9.92
N PRO A 344 -6.25 16.42 -10.67
CA PRO A 344 -5.85 16.10 -12.04
C PRO A 344 -5.29 14.68 -12.21
N LEU A 345 -4.43 14.23 -11.30
CA LEU A 345 -3.87 12.88 -11.32
C LEU A 345 -4.95 11.82 -11.12
N VAL A 346 -5.84 12.01 -10.14
CA VAL A 346 -6.94 11.08 -9.83
C VAL A 346 -7.87 10.92 -11.02
N GLU A 347 -8.27 12.03 -11.64
CA GLU A 347 -9.12 12.04 -12.85
C GLU A 347 -8.45 11.34 -14.02
N ALA A 348 -7.15 11.61 -14.25
CA ALA A 348 -6.40 11.00 -15.35
C ALA A 348 -6.33 9.48 -15.19
N VAL A 349 -5.96 8.98 -14.01
CA VAL A 349 -5.85 7.54 -13.74
C VAL A 349 -7.22 6.86 -13.85
N ALA A 350 -8.25 7.38 -13.16
CA ALA A 350 -9.57 6.77 -13.15
C ALA A 350 -10.22 6.75 -14.54
N ALA A 351 -10.08 7.84 -15.33
CA ALA A 351 -10.63 7.92 -16.68
C ALA A 351 -9.97 6.93 -17.64
N ILE A 352 -8.61 6.83 -17.63
CA ILE A 352 -7.90 5.89 -18.50
C ILE A 352 -8.20 4.45 -18.10
N ALA A 353 -8.17 4.15 -16.80
CA ALA A 353 -8.46 2.81 -16.31
C ALA A 353 -9.89 2.38 -16.66
N GLY A 354 -10.88 3.27 -16.48
CA GLY A 354 -12.26 3.01 -16.89
C GLY A 354 -12.43 2.82 -18.40
N ASP A 355 -11.66 3.57 -19.22
CA ASP A 355 -11.67 3.41 -20.68
C ASP A 355 -11.04 2.06 -21.13
N VAL A 356 -9.99 1.61 -20.44
CA VAL A 356 -9.30 0.34 -20.75
C VAL A 356 -10.12 -0.86 -20.29
N THR A 357 -10.70 -0.82 -19.09
CA THR A 357 -11.42 -1.95 -18.50
C THR A 357 -12.91 -1.98 -18.90
N GLY A 358 -13.48 -0.84 -19.23
CA GLY A 358 -14.93 -0.69 -19.41
C GLY A 358 -15.72 -0.71 -18.10
N GLU A 359 -15.05 -0.61 -16.94
CA GLU A 359 -15.63 -0.72 -15.61
C GLU A 359 -15.62 0.61 -14.86
N HIS A 360 -16.41 0.69 -13.79
CA HIS A 360 -16.32 1.81 -12.85
C HIS A 360 -15.06 1.66 -12.00
N ILE A 361 -14.25 2.71 -11.93
CA ILE A 361 -13.05 2.77 -11.12
C ILE A 361 -13.35 3.64 -9.89
N TYR A 362 -13.43 3.01 -8.75
CA TYR A 362 -13.72 3.68 -7.47
C TYR A 362 -12.53 4.57 -7.04
N ARG A 363 -12.82 5.71 -6.43
CA ARG A 363 -11.81 6.62 -5.86
C ARG A 363 -11.89 6.53 -4.34
N ARG A 364 -11.14 5.61 -3.77
CA ARG A 364 -11.32 5.17 -2.40
C ARG A 364 -10.18 5.52 -1.46
N SER A 365 -10.44 5.43 -0.16
CA SER A 365 -9.41 5.37 0.86
C SER A 365 -8.87 3.95 1.03
N ALA A 366 -7.54 3.78 1.07
CA ALA A 366 -6.93 2.56 1.58
C ALA A 366 -7.24 2.38 3.07
N THR A 367 -7.30 1.14 3.52
CA THR A 367 -7.55 0.81 4.94
C THR A 367 -6.26 0.84 5.78
N GLY A 368 -5.12 0.66 5.14
CA GLY A 368 -3.77 0.81 5.68
C GLY A 368 -3.10 2.11 5.25
N GLY A 369 -1.80 2.18 5.40
CA GLY A 369 -0.94 3.24 4.88
C GLY A 369 0.38 2.64 4.46
N GLY A 370 0.86 3.01 3.27
CA GLY A 370 2.11 2.59 2.65
C GLY A 370 2.97 3.78 2.22
N ASP A 371 3.66 3.61 1.13
CA ASP A 371 4.55 4.63 0.56
C ASP A 371 3.79 5.87 0.05
N ALA A 372 2.52 5.75 -0.36
CA ALA A 372 1.69 6.89 -0.74
C ALA A 372 1.59 7.95 0.36
N LYS A 373 1.46 7.52 1.61
CA LYS A 373 1.44 8.44 2.76
C LYS A 373 2.75 9.23 2.88
N LYS A 374 3.89 8.60 2.63
CA LYS A 374 5.21 9.26 2.72
C LYS A 374 5.36 10.32 1.64
N LEU A 375 4.97 10.00 0.40
CA LEU A 375 4.99 10.92 -0.74
C LEU A 375 4.03 12.10 -0.54
N ARG A 376 2.78 11.85 -0.12
CA ARG A 376 1.81 12.91 0.18
C ARG A 376 2.29 13.82 1.31
N ASN A 377 2.90 13.28 2.36
CA ASN A 377 3.51 14.09 3.44
C ASN A 377 4.73 14.89 2.97
N ALA A 378 5.42 14.45 1.93
CA ALA A 378 6.49 15.21 1.27
C ALA A 378 5.95 16.28 0.29
N GLY A 379 4.62 16.35 0.10
CA GLY A 379 3.97 17.33 -0.77
C GLY A 379 3.88 16.87 -2.24
N ILE A 380 4.10 15.61 -2.52
CA ILE A 380 3.99 15.01 -3.86
C ILE A 380 2.60 14.40 -4.01
N PRO A 381 1.72 14.94 -4.87
CA PRO A 381 0.43 14.35 -5.19
C PRO A 381 0.57 12.89 -5.61
N THR A 382 -0.08 11.97 -4.91
CA THR A 382 0.16 10.53 -5.09
C THR A 382 -1.12 9.72 -5.03
N VAL A 383 -1.24 8.76 -5.94
CA VAL A 383 -2.28 7.72 -5.93
C VAL A 383 -1.65 6.33 -6.00
N GLU A 384 -2.34 5.32 -5.47
CA GLU A 384 -2.01 3.92 -5.69
C GLU A 384 -2.96 3.36 -6.74
N PHE A 385 -2.41 2.68 -7.74
CA PHE A 385 -3.21 2.07 -8.79
C PHE A 385 -2.48 0.97 -9.53
N ALA A 386 -3.00 -0.23 -9.46
CA ALA A 386 -2.83 -1.30 -10.43
C ALA A 386 -4.06 -2.21 -10.45
N LEU A 387 -4.36 -2.76 -11.61
CA LEU A 387 -5.28 -3.88 -11.77
C LEU A 387 -4.57 -5.17 -11.34
N GLY A 388 -5.30 -6.11 -10.77
CA GLY A 388 -4.75 -7.38 -10.32
C GLY A 388 -5.78 -8.21 -9.59
N THR A 389 -5.35 -8.97 -8.60
CA THR A 389 -6.21 -9.84 -7.79
C THR A 389 -6.20 -9.43 -6.32
N ASP A 390 -7.13 -9.94 -5.54
CA ASP A 390 -7.21 -9.75 -4.08
C ASP A 390 -6.40 -10.83 -3.30
N THR A 391 -5.27 -11.27 -3.88
CA THR A 391 -4.43 -12.34 -3.33
C THR A 391 -3.10 -11.86 -2.74
N ALA A 392 -2.91 -10.55 -2.57
CA ALA A 392 -1.74 -9.98 -1.90
C ALA A 392 -1.51 -10.67 -0.53
N HIS A 393 -0.25 -11.04 -0.26
CA HIS A 393 0.18 -11.75 0.95
C HIS A 393 -0.44 -13.15 1.17
N ALA A 394 -1.33 -13.62 0.30
CA ALA A 394 -1.93 -14.94 0.40
C ALA A 394 -0.97 -16.06 -0.05
N VAL A 395 -1.29 -17.30 0.32
CA VAL A 395 -0.72 -18.49 -0.31
C VAL A 395 -1.27 -18.60 -1.73
N ASP A 396 -0.42 -19.04 -2.66
CA ASP A 396 -0.77 -19.11 -4.09
C ASP A 396 -1.20 -17.74 -4.66
N GLU A 397 -0.50 -16.67 -4.23
CA GLU A 397 -0.64 -15.32 -4.79
C GLU A 397 -0.44 -15.37 -6.30
N TYR A 398 -1.29 -14.67 -7.05
CA TYR A 398 -1.19 -14.59 -8.50
C TYR A 398 -1.73 -13.28 -9.05
N THR A 399 -1.32 -12.98 -10.27
CA THR A 399 -1.96 -11.98 -11.13
C THR A 399 -2.34 -12.60 -12.47
N THR A 400 -3.10 -11.89 -13.31
CA THR A 400 -3.42 -12.33 -14.67
C THR A 400 -2.63 -11.54 -15.68
N LEU A 401 -2.25 -12.18 -16.78
CA LEU A 401 -1.57 -11.49 -17.87
C LEU A 401 -2.44 -10.38 -18.49
N GLU A 402 -3.77 -10.58 -18.50
CA GLU A 402 -4.74 -9.57 -18.91
C GLU A 402 -4.65 -8.31 -18.03
N ALA A 403 -4.59 -8.46 -16.70
CA ALA A 403 -4.45 -7.34 -15.77
C ALA A 403 -3.12 -6.60 -15.95
N LEU A 404 -2.02 -7.35 -16.12
CA LEU A 404 -0.71 -6.75 -16.37
C LEU A 404 -0.66 -6.00 -17.71
N GLN A 405 -1.26 -6.55 -18.75
CA GLN A 405 -1.33 -5.92 -20.06
C GLN A 405 -2.14 -4.61 -20.00
N ALA A 406 -3.28 -4.64 -19.29
CA ALA A 406 -4.09 -3.45 -19.07
C ALA A 406 -3.34 -2.38 -18.25
N ASN A 407 -2.60 -2.79 -17.21
CA ASN A 407 -1.74 -1.86 -16.44
C ASN A 407 -0.69 -1.20 -17.33
N ALA A 408 0.02 -1.96 -18.16
CA ALA A 408 1.03 -1.42 -19.06
C ALA A 408 0.42 -0.42 -20.06
N GLU A 409 -0.78 -0.72 -20.59
CA GLU A 409 -1.51 0.21 -21.45
C GLU A 409 -1.88 1.49 -20.70
N ILE A 410 -2.38 1.39 -19.48
CA ILE A 410 -2.76 2.54 -18.64
C ILE A 410 -1.52 3.41 -18.37
N TYR A 411 -0.42 2.81 -17.93
CA TYR A 411 0.81 3.55 -17.61
C TYR A 411 1.42 4.22 -18.85
N ALA A 412 1.39 3.60 -20.01
CA ALA A 412 1.85 4.21 -21.27
C ALA A 412 0.97 5.40 -21.73
N ARG A 413 -0.33 5.43 -21.37
CA ARG A 413 -1.26 6.51 -21.71
C ARG A 413 -1.23 7.68 -20.72
N LEU A 414 -0.84 7.43 -19.45
CA LEU A 414 -0.88 8.41 -18.37
C LEU A 414 -0.07 9.68 -18.64
N PRO A 415 1.16 9.65 -19.19
CA PRO A 415 1.95 10.86 -19.45
C PRO A 415 1.19 11.89 -20.30
N GLY A 416 0.51 11.41 -21.35
CA GLY A 416 -0.28 12.27 -22.23
C GLY A 416 -1.56 12.81 -21.59
N ALA A 417 -2.18 12.08 -20.66
CA ALA A 417 -3.34 12.54 -19.92
C ALA A 417 -2.94 13.56 -18.85
N PHE A 418 -1.91 13.25 -18.09
CA PHE A 418 -1.38 14.10 -17.03
C PHE A 418 -0.95 15.47 -17.58
N ALA A 419 -0.20 15.52 -18.69
CA ALA A 419 0.17 16.77 -19.35
C ALA A 419 -1.04 17.67 -19.66
N ARG A 420 -2.13 17.08 -20.16
CA ARG A 420 -3.35 17.86 -20.49
C ARG A 420 -4.08 18.42 -19.28
N THR A 421 -3.98 17.79 -18.12
CA THR A 421 -4.65 18.27 -16.90
C THR A 421 -3.90 19.40 -16.21
N ILE A 422 -2.60 19.51 -16.45
CA ILE A 422 -1.77 20.60 -15.89
C ILE A 422 -1.91 21.89 -16.70
N ASP A 423 -2.18 21.77 -18.00
CA ASP A 423 -2.32 22.92 -18.92
C ASP A 423 -3.74 23.53 -18.92
N ALA A 424 -4.70 22.92 -18.23
CA ALA A 424 -6.11 23.33 -18.16
C ALA A 424 -6.38 24.17 -16.90
#